data_eea15fb97f3867d4c8eab7d68702f770
#
_entry.id   eea15fb97f3867d4c8eab7d68702f770
#
_cell.length_a   1.000
_cell.length_b   1.000
_cell.length_c   1.000
_cell.angle_alpha   90.00
_cell.angle_beta   90.00
_cell.angle_gamma   90.00
#
_symmetry.space_group_name_H-M   'P 1'
#
loop_
_entity.id
_entity.type
_entity.pdbx_description
1 polymer ?
#
loop_
_entity_poly.entity_id
_entity_poly.type
_entity_poly.pdbx_seq_one_letter_code
_entity_poly.pdbx_strand_id
1 'polypeptide(L)'
;MKHRRFWLELVTISAITSLALALALATVGVSATVASAEDPAPAQASPASQTFSGVVTCSLCGAKHNTSMNQSAAGCTKICLKKGGGYALVDGEKVYKLAGGTDYLDKFAGERVTVAGTLNGDTIRVTSVDATNR
;
A
#
# COMPACT_ATOMS: atom_id res chain seq x y z
N MET A 1 44.50 9.05 6.88
CA MET A 1 44.83 8.73 8.27
C MET A 1 43.59 8.50 9.18
N LYS A 2 42.36 8.52 8.64
CA LYS A 2 41.11 8.29 9.43
C LYS A 2 40.75 6.83 9.65
N HIS A 3 41.15 5.93 8.76
CA HIS A 3 40.78 4.50 8.85
C HIS A 3 41.50 3.69 9.93
N ARG A 4 42.69 4.13 10.37
CA ARG A 4 43.44 3.41 11.40
C ARG A 4 42.86 3.59 12.82
N ARG A 5 42.13 4.65 13.08
CA ARG A 5 41.50 4.88 14.40
C ARG A 5 40.23 4.05 14.60
N PHE A 6 39.54 3.77 13.52
CA PHE A 6 38.27 3.01 13.55
C PHE A 6 38.50 1.51 13.89
N TRP A 7 39.64 0.97 13.48
CA TRP A 7 40.00 -0.44 13.78
C TRP A 7 40.48 -0.66 15.21
N LEU A 8 41.05 0.33 15.84
CA LEU A 8 41.54 0.24 17.24
C LEU A 8 40.39 0.29 18.25
N GLU A 9 39.31 0.97 17.95
CA GLU A 9 38.12 1.04 18.80
C GLU A 9 37.32 -0.29 18.79
N LEU A 10 37.31 -1.01 17.67
CA LEU A 10 36.60 -2.29 17.54
C LEU A 10 37.25 -3.45 18.28
N VAL A 11 38.58 -3.40 18.45
CA VAL A 11 39.33 -4.47 19.12
C VAL A 11 39.23 -4.35 20.65
N THR A 12 39.05 -3.15 21.18
CA THR A 12 38.97 -2.95 22.64
C THR A 12 37.60 -3.32 23.22
N ILE A 13 36.54 -3.26 22.43
CA ILE A 13 35.18 -3.63 22.88
C ILE A 13 35.00 -5.15 22.97
N SER A 14 35.73 -5.92 22.14
CA SER A 14 35.64 -7.39 22.14
C SER A 14 36.32 -8.06 23.32
N ALA A 15 37.26 -7.40 24.01
CA ALA A 15 38.01 -7.98 25.13
C ALA A 15 37.29 -7.89 26.49
N ILE A 16 36.28 -7.04 26.61
CA ILE A 16 35.59 -6.80 27.90
C ILE A 16 34.39 -7.72 28.10
N THR A 17 33.83 -8.29 27.02
CA THR A 17 32.64 -9.16 27.10
C THR A 17 32.95 -10.62 27.47
N SER A 18 34.23 -11.05 27.45
CA SER A 18 34.59 -12.43 27.73
C SER A 18 34.85 -12.75 29.23
N LEU A 19 34.90 -11.74 30.10
CA LEU A 19 35.20 -11.95 31.51
C LEU A 19 33.97 -11.98 32.43
N ALA A 20 32.79 -11.75 31.93
CA ALA A 20 31.54 -11.69 32.73
C ALA A 20 30.72 -13.00 32.72
N LEU A 21 31.15 -14.05 32.01
CA LEU A 21 30.36 -15.28 31.81
C LEU A 21 30.80 -16.48 32.68
N ALA A 22 31.66 -16.29 33.66
CA ALA A 22 32.21 -17.40 34.44
C ALA A 22 31.74 -17.49 35.91
N LEU A 23 30.77 -16.71 36.35
CA LEU A 23 30.41 -16.70 37.78
C LEU A 23 28.91 -16.72 38.07
N ALA A 24 28.12 -17.55 37.38
CA ALA A 24 26.71 -17.77 37.74
C ALA A 24 26.22 -19.20 37.42
N LEU A 25 26.89 -20.19 38.00
CA LEU A 25 26.39 -21.57 38.03
C LEU A 25 26.28 -22.00 39.49
N ALA A 26 25.24 -21.61 40.18
CA ALA A 26 24.67 -22.32 41.34
C ALA A 26 23.47 -21.55 41.92
N THR A 27 22.26 -21.72 41.36
CA THR A 27 21.05 -21.76 42.20
C THR A 27 20.02 -22.66 41.51
N VAL A 28 19.79 -23.76 42.22
CA VAL A 28 18.80 -24.80 41.96
C VAL A 28 17.38 -24.23 42.02
N GLY A 29 16.57 -24.54 40.98
CA GLY A 29 15.20 -24.99 41.04
C GLY A 29 14.17 -24.08 41.70
N VAL A 30 13.32 -23.49 40.88
CA VAL A 30 11.85 -23.60 40.98
C VAL A 30 11.31 -23.47 39.55
N SER A 31 10.79 -24.58 39.04
CA SER A 31 10.07 -24.58 37.77
C SER A 31 8.70 -23.94 37.99
N ALA A 32 8.59 -22.62 37.84
CA ALA A 32 7.33 -21.97 37.58
C ALA A 32 7.17 -21.97 36.07
N THR A 33 6.37 -22.88 35.53
CA THR A 33 5.84 -22.81 34.21
C THR A 33 4.87 -21.61 34.16
N VAL A 34 5.42 -20.44 33.93
CA VAL A 34 4.62 -19.31 33.40
C VAL A 34 4.27 -19.70 31.96
N ALA A 35 3.03 -20.18 31.81
CA ALA A 35 2.41 -20.18 30.51
C ALA A 35 2.48 -18.73 30.01
N SER A 36 3.43 -18.45 29.15
CA SER A 36 3.40 -17.23 28.35
C SER A 36 2.15 -17.35 27.50
N ALA A 37 1.08 -16.69 27.96
CA ALA A 37 0.02 -16.29 27.06
C ALA A 37 0.71 -15.37 26.06
N GLU A 38 1.03 -15.90 24.88
CA GLU A 38 1.33 -15.09 23.70
C GLU A 38 0.06 -14.23 23.51
N ASP A 39 0.18 -12.98 23.90
CA ASP A 39 -0.75 -11.95 23.55
C ASP A 39 -0.85 -11.99 22.02
N PRO A 40 -2.03 -12.33 21.44
CA PRO A 40 -2.14 -12.38 20.00
C PRO A 40 -1.82 -10.98 19.52
N ALA A 41 -0.67 -10.85 18.83
CA ALA A 41 -0.29 -9.61 18.16
C ALA A 41 -1.56 -9.06 17.48
N PRO A 42 -1.88 -7.76 17.64
CA PRO A 42 -3.08 -7.22 17.07
C PRO A 42 -3.08 -7.58 15.60
N ALA A 43 -4.01 -8.45 15.21
CA ALA A 43 -4.22 -8.80 13.82
C ALA A 43 -4.43 -7.46 13.12
N GLN A 44 -3.45 -7.03 12.33
CA GLN A 44 -3.56 -5.82 11.52
C GLN A 44 -4.80 -6.07 10.68
N ALA A 45 -5.91 -5.44 11.04
CA ALA A 45 -7.16 -5.56 10.32
C ALA A 45 -6.83 -5.16 8.88
N SER A 46 -6.79 -6.15 7.99
CA SER A 46 -6.70 -5.88 6.55
C SER A 46 -7.80 -4.88 6.26
N PRO A 47 -7.49 -3.72 5.67
CA PRO A 47 -8.51 -2.71 5.45
C PRO A 47 -9.65 -3.35 4.67
N ALA A 48 -10.85 -3.27 5.24
CA ALA A 48 -12.02 -3.93 4.71
C ALA A 48 -12.26 -3.53 3.25
N SER A 49 -12.55 -4.49 2.41
CA SER A 49 -12.94 -4.20 1.02
C SER A 49 -14.23 -3.41 1.03
N GLN A 50 -14.26 -2.31 0.29
CA GLN A 50 -15.39 -1.39 0.15
C GLN A 50 -15.82 -1.34 -1.31
N THR A 51 -17.03 -0.85 -1.54
CA THR A 51 -17.58 -0.69 -2.88
C THR A 51 -17.74 0.80 -3.18
N PHE A 52 -17.27 1.20 -4.35
CA PHE A 52 -17.29 2.57 -4.85
C PHE A 52 -18.00 2.61 -6.20
N SER A 53 -18.86 3.58 -6.43
CA SER A 53 -19.54 3.77 -7.71
C SER A 53 -19.12 5.09 -8.34
N GLY A 54 -18.73 5.06 -9.61
CA GLY A 54 -18.28 6.27 -10.28
C GLY A 54 -17.96 6.05 -11.75
N VAL A 55 -17.39 7.06 -12.39
CA VAL A 55 -16.95 7.00 -13.78
C VAL A 55 -15.46 6.76 -13.85
N VAL A 56 -15.04 5.78 -14.64
CA VAL A 56 -13.61 5.51 -14.89
C VAL A 56 -13.05 6.59 -15.80
N THR A 57 -12.03 7.28 -15.33
CA THR A 57 -11.37 8.38 -16.02
C THR A 57 -9.85 8.29 -15.83
N CYS A 58 -9.12 9.34 -16.16
CA CYS A 58 -7.69 9.43 -15.87
C CYS A 58 -7.40 10.38 -14.70
N SER A 59 -6.30 10.11 -14.01
CA SER A 59 -5.87 10.88 -12.83
C SER A 59 -5.47 12.32 -13.13
N LEU A 60 -5.16 12.67 -14.39
CA LEU A 60 -4.76 14.01 -14.77
C LEU A 60 -5.98 14.91 -15.07
N CYS A 61 -7.05 14.35 -15.59
CA CYS A 61 -8.27 15.11 -15.93
C CYS A 61 -9.33 15.05 -14.82
N GLY A 62 -9.37 13.93 -14.07
CA GLY A 62 -10.37 13.72 -13.02
C GLY A 62 -11.79 13.88 -13.55
N ALA A 63 -12.62 14.66 -12.84
CA ALA A 63 -13.99 14.94 -13.21
C ALA A 63 -14.12 15.90 -14.43
N LYS A 64 -13.06 16.63 -14.76
CA LYS A 64 -13.07 17.63 -15.84
C LYS A 64 -12.53 17.03 -17.13
N HIS A 65 -13.42 16.50 -17.98
CA HIS A 65 -13.01 16.16 -19.34
C HIS A 65 -12.71 17.42 -20.13
N ASN A 66 -11.58 17.41 -20.85
CA ASN A 66 -11.26 18.50 -21.76
C ASN A 66 -12.12 18.37 -23.02
N THR A 67 -13.27 19.02 -23.01
CA THR A 67 -14.22 19.03 -24.14
C THR A 67 -13.68 19.72 -25.38
N SER A 68 -12.65 20.56 -25.25
CA SER A 68 -12.02 21.25 -26.38
C SER A 68 -11.30 20.32 -27.36
N MET A 69 -11.03 19.06 -26.98
CA MET A 69 -10.39 18.08 -27.85
C MET A 69 -11.38 17.27 -28.71
N ASN A 70 -12.68 17.55 -28.63
CA ASN A 70 -13.74 16.82 -29.36
C ASN A 70 -13.61 15.28 -29.26
N GLN A 71 -13.18 14.80 -28.10
CA GLN A 71 -12.91 13.40 -27.81
C GLN A 71 -14.00 12.86 -26.87
N SER A 72 -14.35 11.59 -27.03
CA SER A 72 -15.16 10.90 -26.04
C SER A 72 -14.42 10.77 -24.71
N ALA A 73 -15.16 10.56 -23.60
CA ALA A 73 -14.55 10.32 -22.28
C ALA A 73 -13.54 9.15 -22.31
N ALA A 74 -13.88 8.07 -23.01
CA ALA A 74 -12.99 6.93 -23.25
C ALA A 74 -11.73 7.33 -24.02
N GLY A 75 -11.87 8.09 -25.10
CA GLY A 75 -10.75 8.56 -25.91
C GLY A 75 -9.80 9.45 -25.10
N CYS A 76 -10.35 10.40 -24.34
CA CYS A 76 -9.58 11.27 -23.46
C CYS A 76 -8.80 10.47 -22.42
N THR A 77 -9.44 9.50 -21.76
CA THR A 77 -8.79 8.62 -20.78
C THR A 77 -7.61 7.87 -21.40
N LYS A 78 -7.80 7.26 -22.58
CA LYS A 78 -6.73 6.51 -23.27
C LYS A 78 -5.55 7.38 -23.70
N ILE A 79 -5.80 8.60 -24.16
CA ILE A 79 -4.73 9.56 -24.50
C ILE A 79 -3.94 9.94 -23.24
N CYS A 80 -4.65 10.15 -22.13
CA CYS A 80 -4.07 10.54 -20.86
C CYS A 80 -3.14 9.45 -20.31
N LEU A 81 -3.57 8.18 -20.37
CA LEU A 81 -2.75 7.02 -19.98
C LEU A 81 -1.46 6.93 -20.78
N LYS A 82 -1.51 7.17 -22.09
CA LYS A 82 -0.31 7.22 -22.96
C LYS A 82 0.68 8.32 -22.56
N LYS A 83 0.20 9.36 -21.89
CA LYS A 83 1.00 10.48 -21.38
C LYS A 83 1.50 10.26 -19.95
N GLY A 84 1.36 9.05 -19.41
CA GLY A 84 1.80 8.70 -18.07
C GLY A 84 0.78 8.96 -16.97
N GLY A 85 -0.48 9.25 -17.30
CA GLY A 85 -1.59 9.28 -16.35
C GLY A 85 -1.95 7.88 -15.87
N GLY A 86 -2.57 7.79 -14.68
CA GLY A 86 -3.17 6.56 -14.16
C GLY A 86 -4.69 6.57 -14.31
N TYR A 87 -5.33 5.43 -14.03
CA TYR A 87 -6.79 5.37 -13.92
C TYR A 87 -7.26 6.06 -12.64
N ALA A 88 -8.43 6.67 -12.71
CA ALA A 88 -9.14 7.26 -11.58
C ALA A 88 -10.64 6.94 -11.66
N LEU A 89 -11.29 6.91 -10.51
CA LEU A 89 -12.74 6.81 -10.37
C LEU A 89 -13.27 8.16 -9.89
N VAL A 90 -14.24 8.71 -10.63
CA VAL A 90 -14.92 9.94 -10.25
C VAL A 90 -16.29 9.61 -9.69
N ASP A 91 -16.48 9.89 -8.40
CA ASP A 91 -17.75 9.75 -7.68
C ASP A 91 -18.21 11.15 -7.24
N GLY A 92 -19.08 11.76 -8.05
CA GLY A 92 -19.46 13.16 -7.87
C GLY A 92 -18.26 14.09 -7.94
N GLU A 93 -17.94 14.75 -6.83
CA GLU A 93 -16.76 15.64 -6.72
C GLU A 93 -15.48 14.93 -6.26
N LYS A 94 -15.58 13.69 -5.78
CA LYS A 94 -14.43 12.93 -5.30
C LYS A 94 -13.75 12.22 -6.45
N VAL A 95 -12.44 12.25 -6.42
CA VAL A 95 -11.57 11.55 -7.39
C VAL A 95 -10.66 10.61 -6.65
N TYR A 96 -10.80 9.33 -6.92
CA TYR A 96 -9.96 8.28 -6.36
C TYR A 96 -9.00 7.76 -7.42
N LYS A 97 -7.74 7.62 -7.10
CA LYS A 97 -6.78 6.90 -7.95
C LYS A 97 -7.09 5.40 -7.89
N LEU A 98 -7.01 4.73 -9.03
CA LEU A 98 -7.19 3.28 -9.11
C LEU A 98 -5.83 2.60 -9.26
N ALA A 99 -5.51 1.70 -8.32
CA ALA A 99 -4.29 0.91 -8.34
C ALA A 99 -4.62 -0.57 -8.62
N GLY A 100 -3.97 -1.12 -9.63
CA GLY A 100 -4.23 -2.49 -10.13
C GLY A 100 -5.37 -2.55 -11.12
N GLY A 101 -5.57 -3.73 -11.70
CA GLY A 101 -6.70 -3.99 -12.59
C GLY A 101 -6.67 -3.26 -13.94
N THR A 102 -5.51 -2.84 -14.42
CA THR A 102 -5.37 -2.06 -15.65
C THR A 102 -5.96 -2.75 -16.88
N ASP A 103 -5.86 -4.07 -16.97
CA ASP A 103 -6.29 -4.85 -18.14
C ASP A 103 -7.82 -4.83 -18.34
N TYR A 104 -8.58 -4.74 -17.24
CA TYR A 104 -10.03 -4.65 -17.32
C TYR A 104 -10.53 -3.21 -17.18
N LEU A 105 -9.81 -2.31 -16.53
CA LEU A 105 -10.18 -0.90 -16.44
C LEU A 105 -10.21 -0.22 -17.82
N ASP A 106 -9.38 -0.65 -18.76
CA ASP A 106 -9.38 -0.11 -20.12
C ASP A 106 -10.70 -0.33 -20.84
N LYS A 107 -11.41 -1.42 -20.54
CA LYS A 107 -12.73 -1.75 -21.12
C LYS A 107 -13.82 -0.80 -20.63
N PHE A 108 -13.65 -0.25 -19.43
CA PHE A 108 -14.61 0.64 -18.79
C PHE A 108 -14.23 2.12 -18.85
N ALA A 109 -13.21 2.47 -19.62
CA ALA A 109 -12.78 3.86 -19.75
C ALA A 109 -13.94 4.77 -20.20
N GLY A 110 -14.27 5.78 -19.41
CA GLY A 110 -15.39 6.69 -19.64
C GLY A 110 -16.75 6.16 -19.21
N GLU A 111 -16.85 4.97 -18.66
CA GLU A 111 -18.11 4.34 -18.24
C GLU A 111 -18.32 4.45 -16.73
N ARG A 112 -19.58 4.39 -16.31
CA ARG A 112 -19.95 4.29 -14.90
C ARG A 112 -19.87 2.84 -14.47
N VAL A 113 -19.13 2.60 -13.40
CA VAL A 113 -18.86 1.27 -12.86
C VAL A 113 -19.05 1.23 -11.35
N THR A 114 -19.10 0.02 -10.83
CA THR A 114 -18.95 -0.29 -9.43
C THR A 114 -17.58 -0.96 -9.23
N VAL A 115 -16.75 -0.39 -8.39
CA VAL A 115 -15.40 -0.89 -8.07
C VAL A 115 -15.40 -1.42 -6.66
N ALA A 116 -15.03 -2.69 -6.48
CA ALA A 116 -14.70 -3.23 -5.18
C ALA A 116 -13.19 -3.13 -4.94
N GLY A 117 -12.81 -2.75 -3.73
CA GLY A 117 -11.40 -2.60 -3.40
C GLY A 117 -11.15 -2.05 -2.01
N THR A 118 -9.90 -1.87 -1.69
CA THR A 118 -9.45 -1.32 -0.43
C THR A 118 -9.01 0.14 -0.62
N LEU A 119 -9.58 1.05 0.16
CA LEU A 119 -9.21 2.46 0.15
C LEU A 119 -8.00 2.70 1.05
N ASN A 120 -6.98 3.32 0.49
CA ASN A 120 -5.81 3.81 1.21
C ASN A 120 -5.55 5.27 0.82
N GLY A 121 -5.90 6.19 1.70
CA GLY A 121 -5.89 7.62 1.39
C GLY A 121 -6.86 7.96 0.26
N ASP A 122 -6.36 8.42 -0.87
CA ASP A 122 -7.09 8.73 -2.09
C ASP A 122 -7.02 7.63 -3.16
N THR A 123 -6.43 6.49 -2.82
CA THR A 123 -6.16 5.41 -3.77
C THR A 123 -6.95 4.16 -3.41
N ILE A 124 -7.72 3.65 -4.36
CA ILE A 124 -8.43 2.38 -4.27
C ILE A 124 -7.55 1.30 -4.90
N ARG A 125 -7.14 0.32 -4.10
CA ARG A 125 -6.56 -0.93 -4.62
C ARG A 125 -7.70 -1.79 -5.13
N VAL A 126 -7.82 -1.89 -6.44
CA VAL A 126 -8.94 -2.53 -7.12
C VAL A 126 -8.87 -4.05 -7.00
N THR A 127 -9.97 -4.67 -6.58
CA THR A 127 -10.15 -6.12 -6.54
C THR A 127 -11.07 -6.60 -7.66
N SER A 128 -12.17 -5.88 -7.92
CA SER A 128 -13.06 -6.15 -9.06
C SER A 128 -13.69 -4.86 -9.59
N VAL A 129 -14.15 -4.91 -10.84
CA VAL A 129 -14.90 -3.85 -11.50
C VAL A 129 -16.07 -4.47 -12.23
N ASP A 130 -17.25 -3.95 -11.97
CA ASP A 130 -18.50 -4.37 -12.59
C ASP A 130 -19.17 -3.17 -13.27
N ALA A 131 -19.72 -3.40 -14.47
CA ALA A 131 -20.54 -2.40 -15.12
C ALA A 131 -21.76 -2.10 -14.25
N THR A 132 -22.07 -0.83 -14.01
CA THR A 132 -23.29 -0.45 -13.32
C THR A 132 -24.46 -0.70 -14.29
N ASN A 133 -25.16 -1.81 -14.14
CA ASN A 133 -26.39 -2.07 -14.87
C ASN A 133 -27.41 -0.98 -14.53
N ARG A 134 -27.91 -0.31 -15.56
CA ARG A 134 -29.03 0.63 -15.46
C ARG A 134 -30.34 -0.12 -15.40
#